data_5ea273787f4bdb5c30d17c6daa00a9f6
#
_entry.id   5ea273787f4bdb5c30d17c6daa00a9f6
#
_cell.length_a   1.000
_cell.length_b   1.000
_cell.length_c   1.000
_cell.angle_alpha   90.00
_cell.angle_beta   90.00
_cell.angle_gamma   90.00
#
_symmetry.space_group_name_H-M   'P 1'
#
loop_
_entity.id
_entity.type
_entity.pdbx_description
1 polymer ?
#
loop_
_entity_poly.entity_id
_entity_poly.type
_entity_poly.pdbx_seq_one_letter_code
_entity_poly.pdbx_strand_id
1 'polypeptide(L)'
;MSDTTDLIRQKLAALEPAKIDIIDDSARHAGHAGARGGGGHYSVIIVSSQFSGKTALARHRLVYDTLRELMHKHIHALSVKAYTPEESDLIH
;
A
#
# COMPACT_ATOMS: atom_id res chain seq x y z
N MET A 1 10.88 -4.79 -16.54
CA MET A 1 9.71 -3.92 -16.61
C MET A 1 9.22 -3.60 -15.25
N SER A 2 8.94 -2.33 -14.97
CA SER A 2 8.32 -2.03 -13.71
C SER A 2 6.82 -2.28 -13.84
N ASP A 3 6.29 -2.94 -12.84
CA ASP A 3 4.86 -3.13 -12.73
C ASP A 3 4.33 -2.23 -11.62
N THR A 4 3.03 -2.33 -11.34
CA THR A 4 2.41 -1.48 -10.33
C THR A 4 3.01 -1.72 -8.94
N THR A 5 3.37 -2.95 -8.64
CA THR A 5 4.02 -3.27 -7.36
C THR A 5 5.31 -2.47 -7.19
N ASP A 6 6.12 -2.41 -8.24
CA ASP A 6 7.36 -1.64 -8.19
C ASP A 6 7.10 -0.16 -8.05
N LEU A 7 6.07 0.35 -8.73
CA LEU A 7 5.71 1.77 -8.63
C LEU A 7 5.25 2.12 -7.21
N ILE A 8 4.45 1.25 -6.59
CA ILE A 8 4.03 1.45 -5.20
C ILE A 8 5.24 1.50 -4.28
N ARG A 9 6.16 0.57 -4.46
CA ARG A 9 7.37 0.49 -3.63
C ARG A 9 8.20 1.75 -3.78
N GLN A 10 8.37 2.25 -5.00
CA GLN A 10 9.14 3.46 -5.26
C GLN A 10 8.52 4.68 -4.59
N LYS A 11 7.20 4.81 -4.69
CA LYS A 11 6.51 5.95 -4.07
C LYS A 11 6.59 5.88 -2.55
N LEU A 12 6.38 4.70 -1.98
CA LEU A 12 6.38 4.55 -0.53
C LEU A 12 7.79 4.63 0.08
N ALA A 13 8.83 4.59 -0.75
CA ALA A 13 10.18 4.81 -0.26
C ALA A 13 10.33 6.18 0.41
N ALA A 14 9.48 7.15 0.03
CA ALA A 14 9.48 8.47 0.64
C ALA A 14 9.14 8.42 2.14
N LEU A 15 8.47 7.37 2.59
CA LEU A 15 8.13 7.18 4.01
C LEU A 15 9.23 6.45 4.79
N GLU A 16 10.34 6.16 4.13
CA GLU A 16 11.51 5.50 4.73
C GLU A 16 11.14 4.25 5.53
N PRO A 17 10.46 3.28 4.89
CA PRO A 17 9.98 2.12 5.63
C PRO A 17 11.12 1.23 6.10
N ALA A 18 11.01 0.75 7.34
CA ALA A 18 11.89 -0.28 7.86
C ALA A 18 11.56 -1.63 7.20
N LYS A 19 10.28 -1.81 6.83
CA LYS A 19 9.82 -3.02 6.16
C LYS A 19 8.60 -2.66 5.32
N ILE A 20 8.49 -3.29 4.15
CA ILE A 20 7.32 -3.11 3.30
C ILE A 20 7.04 -4.42 2.56
N ASP A 21 5.77 -4.82 2.59
CA ASP A 21 5.28 -5.97 1.83
C ASP A 21 4.12 -5.49 0.97
N ILE A 22 4.16 -5.84 -0.30
CA ILE A 22 3.11 -5.47 -1.24
C ILE A 22 2.60 -6.74 -1.89
N ILE A 23 1.30 -6.98 -1.77
CA ILE A 23 0.65 -8.17 -2.30
C ILE A 23 -0.28 -7.74 -3.42
N ASP A 24 -0.09 -8.32 -4.58
CA ASP A 24 -0.97 -8.09 -5.72
C ASP A 24 -2.11 -9.11 -5.66
N ASP A 25 -3.28 -8.64 -5.28
CA ASP A 25 -4.48 -9.47 -5.16
C ASP A 25 -5.32 -9.44 -6.43
N SER A 26 -4.83 -8.83 -7.50
CA SER A 26 -5.59 -8.67 -8.74
C SER A 26 -6.04 -10.01 -9.32
N ALA A 27 -5.20 -11.03 -9.19
CA ALA A 27 -5.51 -12.35 -9.73
C ALA A 27 -6.75 -12.98 -9.10
N ARG A 28 -7.06 -12.64 -7.86
CA ARG A 28 -8.24 -13.16 -7.18
C ARG A 28 -9.53 -12.66 -7.79
N HIS A 29 -9.44 -11.55 -8.51
CA HIS A 29 -10.59 -10.90 -9.11
C HIS A 29 -10.63 -11.06 -10.62
N ALA A 30 -9.72 -11.85 -11.16
CA ALA A 30 -9.69 -12.13 -12.58
C ALA A 30 -11.00 -12.80 -12.99
N GLY A 31 -11.63 -12.30 -14.02
CA GLY A 31 -12.92 -12.80 -14.45
C GLY A 31 -14.11 -12.04 -13.90
N HIS A 32 -13.92 -11.22 -12.89
CA HIS A 32 -14.98 -10.35 -12.39
C HIS A 32 -15.09 -9.10 -13.25
N ALA A 33 -16.30 -8.63 -13.44
CA ALA A 33 -16.53 -7.45 -14.27
C ALA A 33 -15.73 -6.24 -13.77
N GLY A 34 -15.62 -6.09 -12.46
CA GLY A 34 -14.89 -4.98 -11.87
C GLY A 34 -13.41 -4.99 -12.16
N ALA A 35 -12.85 -6.13 -12.54
CA ALA A 35 -11.43 -6.24 -12.85
C ALA A 35 -11.09 -5.70 -14.24
N ARG A 36 -12.09 -5.39 -15.04
CA ARG A 36 -11.88 -4.93 -16.40
C ARG A 36 -11.57 -3.44 -16.50
N GLY A 37 -11.84 -2.69 -15.46
CA GLY A 37 -11.73 -1.25 -15.51
C GLY A 37 -10.33 -0.70 -15.49
N GLY A 38 -9.33 -1.56 -15.54
CA GLY A 38 -7.96 -1.13 -15.34
C GLY A 38 -7.68 -0.93 -13.87
N GLY A 39 -6.43 -0.95 -13.51
CA GLY A 39 -6.02 -0.91 -12.12
C GLY A 39 -6.21 -2.25 -11.42
N GLY A 40 -5.45 -2.50 -10.39
CA GLY A 40 -5.47 -3.75 -9.67
C GLY A 40 -5.89 -3.59 -8.23
N HIS A 41 -5.96 -4.72 -7.54
CA HIS A 41 -6.22 -4.78 -6.10
C HIS A 41 -4.92 -5.11 -5.39
N TYR A 42 -4.53 -4.26 -4.45
CA TYR A 42 -3.25 -4.41 -3.76
C TYR A 42 -3.43 -4.33 -2.26
N SER A 43 -2.59 -5.06 -1.54
CA SER A 43 -2.49 -4.95 -0.09
C SER A 43 -1.08 -4.52 0.26
N VAL A 44 -0.96 -3.52 1.11
CA VAL A 44 0.34 -3.01 1.55
C VAL A 44 0.45 -3.14 3.05
N ILE A 45 1.54 -3.74 3.51
CA ILE A 45 1.91 -3.76 4.92
C ILE A 45 3.20 -2.97 5.00
N ILE A 46 3.18 -1.86 5.71
CA ILE A 46 4.32 -0.96 5.78
C ILE A 46 4.65 -0.62 7.23
N VAL A 47 5.93 -0.71 7.56
CA VAL A 47 6.43 -0.40 8.89
C VAL A 47 7.36 0.80 8.77
N SER A 48 7.03 1.89 9.46
CA SER A 48 7.83 3.11 9.42
C SER A 48 7.68 3.90 10.71
N SER A 49 8.78 4.46 11.17
CA SER A 49 8.76 5.34 12.34
C SER A 49 7.96 6.62 12.08
N GLN A 50 7.72 6.95 10.82
CA GLN A 50 6.91 8.12 10.48
C GLN A 50 5.45 7.98 10.87
N PHE A 51 5.00 6.77 11.18
CA PHE A 51 3.64 6.55 11.65
C PHE A 51 3.48 6.77 13.17
N SER A 52 4.57 7.02 13.87
CA SER A 52 4.55 7.23 15.30
C SER A 52 3.67 8.41 15.67
N GLY A 53 2.82 8.22 16.67
CA GLY A 53 1.92 9.28 17.14
C GLY A 53 0.71 9.53 16.25
N LYS A 54 0.56 8.75 15.17
CA LYS A 54 -0.55 8.94 14.24
C LYS A 54 -1.64 7.89 14.46
N THR A 55 -2.89 8.33 14.28
CA THR A 55 -4.03 7.42 14.31
C THR A 55 -4.02 6.52 13.07
N ALA A 56 -4.81 5.45 13.09
CA ALA A 56 -4.94 4.59 11.92
C ALA A 56 -5.40 5.38 10.70
N LEU A 57 -6.36 6.28 10.89
CA LEU A 57 -6.86 7.11 9.79
C LEU A 57 -5.77 8.01 9.22
N ALA A 58 -4.98 8.65 10.09
CA ALA A 58 -3.91 9.53 9.63
C ALA A 58 -2.84 8.75 8.87
N ARG A 59 -2.53 7.54 9.31
CA ARG A 59 -1.58 6.68 8.60
C ARG A 59 -2.08 6.28 7.24
N HIS A 60 -3.36 5.91 7.14
CA HIS A 60 -3.99 5.58 5.86
C HIS A 60 -3.93 6.77 4.91
N ARG A 61 -4.26 7.95 5.39
CA ARG A 61 -4.20 9.16 4.56
C ARG A 61 -2.80 9.44 4.06
N LEU A 62 -1.81 9.26 4.91
CA LEU A 62 -0.42 9.48 4.51
C LEU A 62 -0.03 8.52 3.38
N VAL A 63 -0.39 7.25 3.50
CA VAL A 63 -0.09 6.26 2.46
C VAL A 63 -0.84 6.59 1.18
N TYR A 64 -2.14 6.89 1.26
CA TYR A 64 -2.94 7.24 0.08
C TYR A 64 -2.42 8.49 -0.60
N ASP A 65 -2.06 9.51 0.16
CA ASP A 65 -1.52 10.74 -0.41
C ASP A 65 -0.20 10.48 -1.13
N THR A 66 0.63 9.63 -0.55
CA THR A 66 1.92 9.26 -1.15
C THR A 66 1.71 8.49 -2.46
N LEU A 67 0.64 7.73 -2.56
CA LEU A 67 0.31 6.94 -3.75
C LEU A 67 -0.69 7.63 -4.68
N ARG A 68 -0.99 8.90 -4.42
CA ARG A 68 -2.06 9.62 -5.15
C ARG A 68 -1.98 9.45 -6.66
N GLU A 69 -0.79 9.58 -7.22
CA GLU A 69 -0.61 9.52 -8.67
C GLU A 69 -0.93 8.16 -9.25
N LEU A 70 -0.86 7.11 -8.43
CA LEU A 70 -1.12 5.75 -8.87
C LEU A 70 -2.58 5.34 -8.68
N MET A 71 -3.32 6.08 -7.85
CA MET A 71 -4.73 5.76 -7.59
C MET A 71 -5.54 6.00 -8.85
N HIS A 72 -6.51 5.12 -9.08
CA HIS A 72 -7.42 5.12 -10.21
C HIS A 72 -6.81 4.66 -11.53
N LYS A 73 -5.53 4.94 -11.78
CA LYS A 73 -4.85 4.50 -13.01
C LYS A 73 -4.27 3.10 -12.84
N HIS A 74 -3.54 2.90 -11.76
CA HIS A 74 -2.81 1.66 -11.50
C HIS A 74 -3.41 0.87 -10.35
N ILE A 75 -4.06 1.57 -9.41
CA ILE A 75 -4.62 0.95 -8.22
C ILE A 75 -6.12 1.22 -8.20
N HIS A 76 -6.91 0.15 -8.29
CA HIS A 76 -8.36 0.24 -8.19
C HIS A 76 -8.80 0.17 -6.73
N ALA A 77 -8.21 -0.73 -5.98
CA ALA A 77 -8.50 -0.89 -4.56
C ALA A 77 -7.20 -1.15 -3.80
N LEU A 78 -7.11 -0.58 -2.61
CA LEU A 78 -5.91 -0.66 -1.80
C LEU A 78 -6.27 -0.93 -0.35
N SER A 79 -5.67 -1.96 0.22
CA SER A 79 -5.74 -2.25 1.64
C SER A 79 -4.40 -1.88 2.27
N VAL A 80 -4.43 -1.15 3.37
CA VAL A 80 -3.21 -0.67 4.03
C VAL A 80 -3.18 -1.10 5.48
N LYS A 81 -2.05 -1.67 5.90
CA LYS A 81 -1.72 -1.90 7.30
C LYS A 81 -0.43 -1.18 7.59
N ALA A 82 -0.49 -0.17 8.45
CA ALA A 82 0.64 0.71 8.73
C ALA A 82 1.01 0.62 10.20
N TYR A 83 2.26 0.29 10.47
CA TYR A 83 2.76 0.07 11.83
C TYR A 83 4.03 0.87 12.06
N THR A 84 4.28 1.21 13.33
CA THR A 84 5.61 1.65 13.74
C THR A 84 6.48 0.40 13.96
N PRO A 85 7.82 0.56 14.01
CA PRO A 85 8.68 -0.58 14.28
C PRO A 85 8.34 -1.28 15.60
N GLU A 86 7.99 -0.51 16.64
CA GLU A 86 7.63 -1.07 17.94
C GLU A 86 6.36 -1.90 17.85
N GLU A 87 5.37 -1.40 17.12
CA GLU A 87 4.11 -2.12 16.93
C GLU A 87 4.33 -3.41 16.14
N SER A 88 5.18 -3.33 15.12
CA SER A 88 5.48 -4.50 14.30
C SER A 88 6.16 -5.59 15.12
N ASP A 89 7.04 -5.21 16.04
CA ASP A 89 7.72 -6.17 16.90
C ASP A 89 6.74 -6.89 17.82
N LEU A 90 5.66 -6.23 18.21
CA LEU A 90 4.66 -6.81 19.11
C LEU A 90 3.77 -7.86 18.44
N ILE A 91 3.64 -7.82 17.12
CA ILE A 91 2.73 -8.71 16.39
C ILE A 91 3.44 -9.90 15.76
N HIS A 92 4.72 -10.04 15.98
CA HIS A 92 5.50 -11.17 15.46
C HIS A 92 5.79 -12.22 16.53
#